data_44ef48080f79b6de2b5f1f5d9a8b8f2c
#
_entry.id   44ef48080f79b6de2b5f1f5d9a8b8f2c
#
_cell.length_a   1.000
_cell.length_b   1.000
_cell.length_c   1.000
_cell.angle_alpha   90.00
_cell.angle_beta   90.00
_cell.angle_gamma   90.00
#
_symmetry.space_group_name_H-M   'P 1'
#
loop_
_entity.id
_entity.type
_entity.pdbx_description
1 polymer ?
#
loop_
_entity_poly.entity_id
_entity_poly.type
_entity_poly.pdbx_seq_one_letter_code
_entity_poly.pdbx_strand_id
1 'polypeptide(L)'
;WKQFVTELPAEKEIPEQTGSDVDSKENKRMQDTEAKDYEKEVAAQEAEVDVTAGNIQMELDSRWVQFQYHYPHAEPFADGEIFECLQIAPKDIAFLGNRERMFCSSPFVQQKYMKYHHLLLGKHQNGRYILAVPGLNRNVQDRNLAAMYGFPEFKKTEERNGYWYLFLS
;
A
#
# COMPACT_ATOMS: atom_id res chain seq x y z
N TRP A 1 -32.17 -41.01 -15.76
CA TRP A 1 -32.33 -41.79 -16.96
C TRP A 1 -31.47 -41.25 -18.09
N LYS A 2 -30.58 -42.11 -18.62
CA LYS A 2 -29.59 -42.00 -19.69
C LYS A 2 -28.21 -41.50 -19.27
N GLN A 3 -27.37 -42.52 -19.08
CA GLN A 3 -25.90 -42.45 -19.08
C GLN A 3 -25.44 -41.97 -20.46
N PHE A 4 -24.57 -40.96 -20.49
CA PHE A 4 -23.72 -40.70 -21.64
C PHE A 4 -22.30 -41.06 -21.25
N VAL A 5 -21.86 -42.18 -21.74
CA VAL A 5 -20.46 -42.58 -21.83
C VAL A 5 -19.90 -41.88 -23.05
N THR A 6 -18.90 -41.03 -22.90
CA THR A 6 -18.15 -40.51 -24.06
C THR A 6 -16.69 -40.96 -23.91
N GLU A 7 -16.31 -41.75 -24.89
CA GLU A 7 -15.01 -42.37 -25.09
C GLU A 7 -13.89 -41.35 -25.24
N LEU A 8 -12.72 -41.68 -24.67
CA LEU A 8 -11.43 -41.02 -24.87
C LEU A 8 -10.87 -41.42 -26.26
N PRO A 9 -10.35 -40.47 -27.05
CA PRO A 9 -9.56 -40.83 -28.22
C PRO A 9 -8.08 -41.02 -27.88
N ALA A 10 -7.52 -41.99 -28.56
CA ALA A 10 -6.20 -42.59 -28.45
C ALA A 10 -5.00 -41.65 -28.53
N GLU A 11 -3.99 -42.05 -27.78
CA GLU A 11 -2.57 -41.73 -27.81
C GLU A 11 -2.00 -41.68 -29.23
N LYS A 12 -1.36 -40.58 -29.61
CA LYS A 12 -0.49 -40.50 -30.80
C LYS A 12 0.94 -40.40 -30.35
N GLU A 13 1.70 -41.41 -30.73
CA GLU A 13 3.15 -41.53 -30.58
C GLU A 13 3.90 -40.36 -31.22
N ILE A 14 4.91 -39.86 -30.51
CA ILE A 14 5.86 -38.85 -30.96
C ILE A 14 7.11 -39.56 -31.47
N PRO A 15 7.57 -39.30 -32.70
CA PRO A 15 8.84 -39.84 -33.16
C PRO A 15 10.02 -39.08 -32.56
N GLU A 16 10.99 -39.82 -32.01
CA GLU A 16 12.35 -39.37 -31.68
C GLU A 16 13.05 -38.81 -32.93
N GLN A 17 13.56 -37.59 -32.83
CA GLN A 17 14.62 -37.11 -33.70
C GLN A 17 15.73 -36.56 -32.89
N THR A 18 16.86 -37.26 -32.97
CA THR A 18 18.23 -36.88 -32.57
C THR A 18 18.71 -35.68 -33.37
N GLY A 19 19.36 -34.72 -32.67
CA GLY A 19 20.31 -33.87 -33.38
C GLY A 19 20.53 -32.48 -32.87
N SER A 20 21.68 -32.30 -32.31
CA SER A 20 22.64 -31.21 -32.37
C SER A 20 22.68 -30.19 -31.24
N ASP A 21 23.75 -30.35 -30.46
CA ASP A 21 24.38 -29.41 -29.55
C ASP A 21 24.92 -28.16 -30.29
N VAL A 22 24.13 -27.09 -30.38
CA VAL A 22 24.71 -25.77 -30.75
C VAL A 22 24.04 -24.57 -30.04
N ASP A 23 23.00 -24.72 -29.21
CA ASP A 23 22.20 -23.56 -28.76
C ASP A 23 22.30 -23.21 -27.26
N SER A 24 23.27 -23.79 -26.53
CA SER A 24 23.39 -23.57 -25.09
C SER A 24 24.14 -22.29 -24.67
N LYS A 25 24.82 -21.61 -25.60
CA LYS A 25 25.62 -20.39 -25.26
C LYS A 25 24.85 -19.07 -25.49
N GLU A 26 23.92 -19.07 -26.42
CA GLU A 26 23.18 -17.85 -26.76
C GLU A 26 22.01 -17.57 -25.75
N ASN A 27 21.35 -18.63 -25.28
CA ASN A 27 20.28 -18.55 -24.31
C ASN A 27 20.76 -18.10 -22.91
N LYS A 28 22.01 -18.40 -22.54
CA LYS A 28 22.57 -17.96 -21.25
C LYS A 28 22.98 -16.49 -21.26
N ARG A 29 23.32 -15.93 -22.43
CA ARG A 29 23.61 -14.48 -22.57
C ARG A 29 22.36 -13.62 -22.57
N MET A 30 21.25 -14.11 -23.14
CA MET A 30 19.97 -13.38 -23.09
C MET A 30 19.40 -13.32 -21.67
N GLN A 31 19.45 -14.42 -20.92
CA GLN A 31 18.96 -14.45 -19.53
C GLN A 31 19.78 -13.55 -18.59
N ASP A 32 21.11 -13.47 -18.77
CA ASP A 32 21.97 -12.60 -17.96
C ASP A 32 21.78 -11.09 -18.28
N THR A 33 21.32 -10.77 -19.48
CA THR A 33 21.06 -9.38 -19.89
C THR A 33 19.69 -8.91 -19.38
N GLU A 34 18.66 -9.74 -19.47
CA GLU A 34 17.34 -9.45 -18.94
C GLU A 34 17.33 -9.30 -17.41
N ALA A 35 18.04 -10.18 -16.69
CA ALA A 35 18.16 -10.10 -15.24
C ALA A 35 18.84 -8.79 -14.77
N LYS A 36 19.84 -8.30 -15.50
CA LYS A 36 20.51 -7.03 -15.17
C LYS A 36 19.67 -5.80 -15.46
N ASP A 37 18.82 -5.86 -16.48
CA ASP A 37 17.88 -4.77 -16.78
C ASP A 37 16.76 -4.70 -15.76
N TYR A 38 16.22 -5.82 -15.28
CA TYR A 38 15.24 -5.88 -14.21
C TYR A 38 15.79 -5.35 -12.87
N GLU A 39 17.02 -5.73 -12.49
CA GLU A 39 17.63 -5.22 -11.27
C GLU A 39 17.87 -3.71 -11.33
N LYS A 40 18.19 -3.18 -12.51
CA LYS A 40 18.42 -1.74 -12.70
C LYS A 40 17.11 -0.94 -12.67
N GLU A 41 16.02 -1.52 -13.19
CA GLU A 41 14.70 -0.88 -13.20
C GLU A 41 14.08 -0.88 -11.81
N VAL A 42 14.23 -1.97 -11.04
CA VAL A 42 13.79 -2.05 -9.63
C VAL A 42 14.58 -1.08 -8.76
N ALA A 43 15.89 -0.99 -8.92
CA ALA A 43 16.72 -0.03 -8.17
C ALA A 43 16.40 1.44 -8.53
N ALA A 44 16.02 1.72 -9.77
CA ALA A 44 15.57 3.06 -10.18
C ALA A 44 14.21 3.43 -9.59
N GLN A 45 13.28 2.47 -9.49
CA GLN A 45 11.98 2.68 -8.87
C GLN A 45 12.09 2.87 -7.35
N GLU A 46 12.94 2.13 -6.68
CA GLU A 46 13.21 2.31 -5.24
C GLU A 46 13.86 3.67 -4.96
N ALA A 47 14.76 4.14 -5.81
CA ALA A 47 15.38 5.46 -5.68
C ALA A 47 14.40 6.63 -5.93
N GLU A 48 13.47 6.50 -6.89
CA GLU A 48 12.41 7.51 -7.12
C GLU A 48 11.42 7.58 -5.94
N VAL A 49 11.09 6.44 -5.33
CA VAL A 49 10.19 6.39 -4.16
C VAL A 49 10.83 7.08 -2.96
N ASP A 50 12.12 6.89 -2.73
CA ASP A 50 12.81 7.48 -1.59
C ASP A 50 12.97 9.01 -1.73
N VAL A 51 13.28 9.50 -2.92
CA VAL A 51 13.35 10.94 -3.22
C VAL A 51 11.98 11.61 -3.06
N THR A 52 10.90 10.94 -3.45
CA THR A 52 9.55 11.48 -3.34
C THR A 52 9.08 11.51 -1.88
N ALA A 53 9.37 10.48 -1.10
CA ALA A 53 9.08 10.43 0.33
C ALA A 53 9.82 11.52 1.10
N GLY A 54 11.09 11.76 0.80
CA GLY A 54 11.87 12.85 1.40
C GLY A 54 11.31 14.24 1.09
N ASN A 55 10.77 14.45 -0.10
CA ASN A 55 10.21 15.73 -0.49
C ASN A 55 8.89 16.06 0.24
N ILE A 56 8.00 15.08 0.40
CA ILE A 56 6.75 15.25 1.17
C ILE A 56 7.04 15.46 2.65
N GLN A 57 8.02 14.73 3.19
CA GLN A 57 8.45 14.89 4.58
C GLN A 57 8.87 16.34 4.85
N MET A 58 9.74 16.90 4.03
CA MET A 58 10.19 18.30 4.15
C MET A 58 9.05 19.31 4.01
N GLU A 59 8.12 19.07 3.09
CA GLU A 59 6.95 19.95 2.91
C GLU A 59 6.02 19.89 4.12
N LEU A 60 5.74 18.71 4.66
CA LEU A 60 4.92 18.56 5.85
C LEU A 60 5.61 19.12 7.09
N ASP A 61 6.92 18.91 7.26
CA ASP A 61 7.68 19.50 8.38
C ASP A 61 7.59 21.03 8.40
N SER A 62 7.72 21.67 7.24
CA SER A 62 7.63 23.12 7.11
C SER A 62 6.24 23.69 7.45
N ARG A 63 5.17 22.89 7.25
CA ARG A 63 3.77 23.28 7.45
C ARG A 63 3.16 22.72 8.72
N TRP A 64 3.89 21.85 9.44
CA TRP A 64 3.34 21.13 10.59
C TRP A 64 2.83 22.04 11.70
N VAL A 65 3.57 23.10 12.02
CA VAL A 65 3.15 24.09 13.01
C VAL A 65 1.82 24.75 12.63
N GLN A 66 1.60 25.02 11.36
CA GLN A 66 0.33 25.57 10.87
C GLN A 66 -0.81 24.55 11.00
N PHE A 67 -0.55 23.27 10.70
CA PHE A 67 -1.54 22.21 10.88
C PHE A 67 -1.90 22.04 12.35
N GLN A 68 -0.93 22.02 13.26
CA GLN A 68 -1.17 21.95 14.70
C GLN A 68 -2.03 23.11 15.22
N TYR A 69 -1.91 24.29 14.61
CA TYR A 69 -2.73 25.45 15.00
C TYR A 69 -4.18 25.37 14.46
N HIS A 70 -4.38 24.76 13.29
CA HIS A 70 -5.68 24.78 12.62
C HIS A 70 -6.54 23.55 12.91
N TYR A 71 -5.93 22.40 13.25
CA TYR A 71 -6.65 21.15 13.43
C TYR A 71 -6.69 20.72 14.90
N PRO A 72 -7.80 20.13 15.36
CA PRO A 72 -7.88 19.60 16.72
C PRO A 72 -6.87 18.51 16.97
N HIS A 73 -6.22 18.57 18.11
CA HIS A 73 -5.30 17.53 18.56
C HIS A 73 -6.05 16.31 19.07
N ALA A 74 -5.46 15.14 18.90
CA ALA A 74 -5.93 13.87 19.43
C ALA A 74 -4.76 13.00 19.86
N GLU A 75 -4.90 12.24 20.93
CA GLU A 75 -3.91 11.30 21.44
C GLU A 75 -4.53 9.91 21.61
N PRO A 76 -4.89 9.24 20.50
CA PRO A 76 -5.57 7.95 20.57
C PRO A 76 -4.65 6.78 20.94
N PHE A 77 -3.33 6.99 20.94
CA PHE A 77 -2.33 5.96 21.17
C PHE A 77 -1.47 6.29 22.40
N ALA A 78 -1.48 5.39 23.37
CA ALA A 78 -0.74 5.60 24.64
C ALA A 78 0.72 5.15 24.57
N ASP A 79 1.11 4.39 23.56
CA ASP A 79 2.45 3.79 23.46
C ASP A 79 3.54 4.70 22.85
N GLY A 80 3.14 5.89 22.37
CA GLY A 80 4.07 6.88 21.80
C GLY A 80 4.66 6.50 20.43
N GLU A 81 4.24 5.39 19.82
CA GLU A 81 4.71 5.00 18.50
C GLU A 81 4.18 5.95 17.41
N ILE A 82 2.92 6.35 17.54
CA ILE A 82 2.29 7.39 16.74
C ILE A 82 1.88 8.51 17.69
N PHE A 83 2.30 9.71 17.39
CA PHE A 83 2.13 10.88 18.27
C PHE A 83 1.80 12.15 17.46
N GLU A 84 1.54 13.25 18.17
CA GLU A 84 1.15 14.54 17.57
C GLU A 84 0.01 14.38 16.55
N CYS A 85 -1.02 13.57 16.88
CA CYS A 85 -2.12 13.33 15.96
C CYS A 85 -3.06 14.52 15.87
N LEU A 86 -3.49 14.82 14.64
CA LEU A 86 -4.44 15.89 14.31
C LEU A 86 -5.68 15.27 13.67
N GLN A 87 -6.85 15.75 14.08
CA GLN A 87 -8.12 15.34 13.44
C GLN A 87 -8.34 16.16 12.19
N ILE A 88 -8.44 15.47 11.04
CA ILE A 88 -8.65 16.08 9.73
C ILE A 88 -9.91 15.53 9.06
N ALA A 89 -10.39 16.21 8.03
CA ALA A 89 -11.45 15.76 7.16
C ALA A 89 -10.89 15.27 5.79
N PRO A 90 -11.65 14.48 5.01
CA PRO A 90 -11.19 14.01 3.70
C PRO A 90 -10.73 15.13 2.75
N LYS A 91 -11.37 16.29 2.80
CA LYS A 91 -10.98 17.47 1.99
C LYS A 91 -9.57 17.97 2.31
N ASP A 92 -9.13 17.79 3.54
CA ASP A 92 -7.84 18.30 4.02
C ASP A 92 -6.66 17.45 3.53
N ILE A 93 -6.93 16.19 3.13
CA ILE A 93 -5.94 15.31 2.50
C ILE A 93 -5.36 15.95 1.22
N ALA A 94 -6.13 16.79 0.53
CA ALA A 94 -5.66 17.48 -0.67
C ALA A 94 -4.45 18.40 -0.42
N PHE A 95 -4.21 18.80 0.82
CA PHE A 95 -3.07 19.62 1.23
C PHE A 95 -1.84 18.82 1.61
N LEU A 96 -1.93 17.49 1.72
CA LEU A 96 -0.80 16.64 2.12
C LEU A 96 0.16 16.37 0.96
N GLY A 97 -0.36 16.18 -0.26
CA GLY A 97 0.45 15.93 -1.44
C GLY A 97 -0.40 15.52 -2.64
N ASN A 98 0.23 15.46 -3.81
CA ASN A 98 -0.47 15.10 -5.04
C ASN A 98 -0.88 13.62 -5.07
N ARG A 99 -0.07 12.73 -4.51
CA ARG A 99 -0.35 11.28 -4.42
C ARG A 99 -1.49 10.99 -3.43
N GLU A 100 -1.49 11.69 -2.31
CA GLU A 100 -2.47 11.54 -1.24
C GLU A 100 -3.85 12.06 -1.64
N ARG A 101 -3.92 12.99 -2.60
CA ARG A 101 -5.16 13.56 -3.10
C ARG A 101 -6.17 12.52 -3.58
N MET A 102 -5.72 11.36 -4.07
CA MET A 102 -6.60 10.26 -4.45
C MET A 102 -7.47 9.74 -3.29
N PHE A 103 -6.99 9.85 -2.05
CA PHE A 103 -7.73 9.40 -0.87
C PHE A 103 -8.88 10.35 -0.49
N CYS A 104 -8.90 11.61 -0.97
CA CYS A 104 -9.99 12.55 -0.73
C CYS A 104 -11.35 11.98 -1.18
N SER A 105 -11.37 11.28 -2.32
CA SER A 105 -12.59 10.70 -2.91
C SER A 105 -12.69 9.18 -2.72
N SER A 106 -11.78 8.57 -1.97
CA SER A 106 -11.80 7.12 -1.71
C SER A 106 -13.09 6.73 -1.00
N PRO A 107 -13.88 5.78 -1.54
CA PRO A 107 -15.11 5.32 -0.88
C PRO A 107 -14.87 4.79 0.53
N PHE A 108 -13.74 4.14 0.76
CA PHE A 108 -13.35 3.64 2.07
C PHE A 108 -13.16 4.78 3.08
N VAL A 109 -12.40 5.80 2.70
CA VAL A 109 -12.14 6.98 3.55
C VAL A 109 -13.44 7.73 3.84
N GLN A 110 -14.25 7.98 2.81
CA GLN A 110 -15.54 8.67 2.95
C GLN A 110 -16.51 7.91 3.86
N GLN A 111 -16.65 6.61 3.68
CA GLN A 111 -17.53 5.78 4.52
C GLN A 111 -17.09 5.81 6.00
N LYS A 112 -15.77 5.74 6.26
CA LYS A 112 -15.25 5.79 7.62
C LYS A 112 -15.42 7.18 8.24
N TYR A 113 -15.16 8.23 7.46
CA TYR A 113 -15.40 9.59 7.91
C TYR A 113 -16.88 9.87 8.25
N MET A 114 -17.80 9.41 7.42
CA MET A 114 -19.23 9.53 7.72
C MET A 114 -19.64 8.84 9.03
N LYS A 115 -18.97 7.75 9.37
CA LYS A 115 -19.26 6.98 10.58
C LYS A 115 -18.60 7.55 11.84
N TYR A 116 -17.36 8.01 11.73
CA TYR A 116 -16.52 8.39 12.87
C TYR A 116 -16.25 9.88 12.97
N HIS A 117 -16.57 10.65 11.93
CA HIS A 117 -16.46 12.11 11.80
C HIS A 117 -15.04 12.69 11.90
N HIS A 118 -14.02 11.84 11.78
CA HIS A 118 -12.63 12.28 11.74
C HIS A 118 -11.72 11.27 11.00
N LEU A 119 -10.61 11.77 10.53
CA LEU A 119 -9.42 11.01 10.13
C LEU A 119 -8.27 11.52 11.01
N LEU A 120 -7.14 10.83 11.03
CA LEU A 120 -5.96 11.30 11.74
C LEU A 120 -4.80 11.51 10.76
N LEU A 121 -4.12 12.62 10.97
CA LEU A 121 -2.79 12.91 10.46
C LEU A 121 -1.84 12.91 11.65
N GLY A 122 -0.79 12.13 11.65
CA GLY A 122 0.10 12.01 12.80
C GLY A 122 1.55 11.77 12.41
N LYS A 123 2.43 11.81 13.40
CA LYS A 123 3.84 11.44 13.25
C LYS A 123 4.09 10.06 13.85
N HIS A 124 4.86 9.26 13.17
CA HIS A 124 5.36 7.99 13.68
C HIS A 124 6.78 8.15 14.23
N GLN A 125 7.16 7.33 15.21
CA GLN A 125 8.49 7.38 15.87
C GLN A 125 9.68 7.24 14.89
N ASN A 126 9.46 6.69 13.69
CA ASN A 126 10.49 6.62 12.64
C ASN A 126 10.67 7.94 11.88
N GLY A 127 10.00 9.01 12.29
CA GLY A 127 10.07 10.35 11.70
C GLY A 127 9.12 10.58 10.53
N ARG A 128 8.39 9.54 10.05
CA ARG A 128 7.46 9.66 8.91
C ARG A 128 6.07 10.10 9.36
N TYR A 129 5.37 10.77 8.47
CA TYR A 129 3.95 11.09 8.67
C TYR A 129 3.06 9.92 8.27
N ILE A 130 1.91 9.84 8.92
CA ILE A 130 0.88 8.84 8.62
C ILE A 130 -0.45 9.52 8.37
N LEU A 131 -1.23 8.93 7.47
CA LEU A 131 -2.67 9.17 7.34
C LEU A 131 -3.40 7.95 7.89
N ALA A 132 -4.32 8.16 8.82
CA ALA A 132 -5.03 7.08 9.48
C ALA A 132 -6.55 7.26 9.43
N VAL A 133 -7.24 6.13 9.26
CA VAL A 133 -8.68 6.02 9.10
C VAL A 133 -9.24 5.18 10.23
N PRO A 134 -10.20 5.66 11.03
CA PRO A 134 -10.76 4.90 12.14
C PRO A 134 -11.47 3.65 11.66
N GLY A 135 -11.33 2.57 12.41
CA GLY A 135 -11.93 1.29 12.04
C GLY A 135 -11.76 0.21 13.09
N LEU A 136 -12.17 -0.99 12.69
CA LEU A 136 -12.06 -2.20 13.49
C LEU A 136 -11.29 -3.23 12.67
N ASN A 137 -10.50 -4.04 13.34
CA ASN A 137 -9.83 -5.19 12.77
C ASN A 137 -10.40 -6.46 13.41
N ARG A 138 -11.60 -6.85 12.98
CA ARG A 138 -12.33 -8.00 13.55
C ARG A 138 -11.97 -9.31 12.86
N ASN A 139 -11.68 -9.25 11.58
CA ASN A 139 -11.46 -10.42 10.74
C ASN A 139 -10.53 -10.10 9.56
N VAL A 140 -10.20 -11.14 8.81
CA VAL A 140 -9.34 -11.04 7.62
C VAL A 140 -9.95 -10.15 6.53
N GLN A 141 -11.28 -10.08 6.44
CA GLN A 141 -11.98 -9.27 5.43
C GLN A 141 -11.78 -7.78 5.69
N ASP A 142 -11.86 -7.33 6.96
CA ASP A 142 -11.60 -5.94 7.33
C ASP A 142 -10.17 -5.55 6.93
N ARG A 143 -9.20 -6.43 7.19
CA ARG A 143 -7.80 -6.24 6.82
C ARG A 143 -7.59 -6.16 5.31
N ASN A 144 -8.14 -7.11 4.57
CA ASN A 144 -8.01 -7.16 3.11
C ASN A 144 -8.66 -5.94 2.46
N LEU A 145 -9.80 -5.51 2.97
CA LEU A 145 -10.50 -4.32 2.49
C LEU A 145 -9.66 -3.06 2.71
N ALA A 146 -9.13 -2.86 3.90
CA ALA A 146 -8.29 -1.71 4.21
C ALA A 146 -7.02 -1.69 3.34
N ALA A 147 -6.32 -2.84 3.21
CA ALA A 147 -5.14 -2.97 2.37
C ALA A 147 -5.44 -2.69 0.88
N MET A 148 -6.57 -3.16 0.37
CA MET A 148 -7.00 -2.88 -1.01
C MET A 148 -7.20 -1.39 -1.28
N TYR A 149 -7.58 -0.62 -0.27
CA TYR A 149 -7.71 0.84 -0.36
C TYR A 149 -6.44 1.60 0.06
N GLY A 150 -5.30 0.91 0.21
CA GLY A 150 -4.00 1.51 0.48
C GLY A 150 -3.67 1.73 1.96
N PHE A 151 -4.43 1.13 2.88
CA PHE A 151 -4.21 1.21 4.33
C PHE A 151 -3.83 -0.17 4.91
N PRO A 152 -2.58 -0.63 4.72
CA PRO A 152 -2.18 -1.99 5.08
C PRO A 152 -1.96 -2.19 6.58
N GLU A 153 -1.63 -1.14 7.31
CA GLU A 153 -1.25 -1.19 8.72
C GLU A 153 -2.44 -0.92 9.64
N PHE A 154 -2.43 -1.53 10.81
CA PHE A 154 -3.47 -1.33 11.82
C PHE A 154 -2.89 -1.11 13.21
N LYS A 155 -3.25 0.00 13.82
CA LYS A 155 -2.92 0.32 15.20
C LYS A 155 -4.17 0.30 16.07
N LYS A 156 -4.12 -0.49 17.15
CA LYS A 156 -5.21 -0.58 18.12
C LYS A 156 -5.12 0.56 19.14
N THR A 157 -6.26 1.08 19.53
CA THR A 157 -6.39 2.00 20.67
C THR A 157 -6.82 1.25 21.93
N GLU A 158 -6.80 1.91 23.09
CA GLU A 158 -7.26 1.33 24.35
C GLU A 158 -8.77 0.97 24.33
N GLU A 159 -9.58 1.66 23.55
CA GLU A 159 -11.05 1.55 23.49
C GLU A 159 -11.59 0.48 22.55
N ARG A 160 -10.94 -0.64 22.35
CA ARG A 160 -11.35 -1.73 21.41
C ARG A 160 -11.47 -1.32 19.93
N ASN A 161 -11.30 -0.06 19.60
CA ASN A 161 -11.23 0.48 18.26
C ASN A 161 -9.77 0.54 17.80
N GLY A 162 -9.53 1.07 16.63
CA GLY A 162 -8.20 1.33 16.13
C GLY A 162 -8.24 2.11 14.84
N TYR A 163 -7.09 2.23 14.21
CA TYR A 163 -6.92 2.97 12.98
C TYR A 163 -6.15 2.14 11.98
N TRP A 164 -6.69 2.11 10.76
CA TRP A 164 -5.97 1.66 9.58
C TRP A 164 -5.12 2.80 9.06
N TYR A 165 -3.85 2.62 8.83
CA TYR A 165 -2.99 3.71 8.42
C TYR A 165 -2.03 3.34 7.30
N LEU A 166 -1.54 4.37 6.64
CA LEU A 166 -0.47 4.32 5.66
C LEU A 166 0.57 5.38 5.98
N PHE A 167 1.80 5.14 5.57
CA PHE A 167 2.85 6.16 5.60
C PHE A 167 2.73 7.05 4.36
N LEU A 168 2.80 8.37 4.57
CA LEU A 168 2.85 9.34 3.49
C LEU A 168 4.21 9.26 2.78
N SER A 169 4.20 9.34 1.45
CA SER A 169 5.38 9.09 0.60
C SER A 169 5.55 10.16 -0.47
#